data_07425acf4bc58f02e88ef7650484a26e
#
_entry.id   07425acf4bc58f02e88ef7650484a26e
#
_cell.length_a   1.000
_cell.length_b   1.000
_cell.length_c   1.000
_cell.angle_alpha   90.00
_cell.angle_beta   90.00
_cell.angle_gamma   90.00
#
_symmetry.space_group_name_H-M   'P 1'
#
loop_
_entity.id
_entity.type
_entity.pdbx_description
1 polymer ?
#
loop_
_entity_poly.entity_id
_entity_poly.type
_entity_poly.pdbx_seq_one_letter_code
_entity_poly.pdbx_strand_id
1 'polypeptide(L)'
;MKIIWHPKCLEYGAPGHPESPERLKRAYEFLSAQGYEFVLAEPAAEEDLLRAHSERHLEDVKKLRFYDPDSPRYPNIFEYAALSAGAAIQAMKVNGFALMRPPGHHAARERVAGFCYFNNIAIAVRASGKKTLIVDIDGHHGDGTQAIFLGDPQVMYLSLHSFPNYPGTGLR
;
A
#
# COMPACT_ATOMS: atom_id res chain seq x y z
N MET A 1 -18.30 -7.26 -7.64
CA MET A 1 -17.26 -6.59 -6.82
C MET A 1 -16.68 -5.46 -7.64
N LYS A 2 -16.57 -4.25 -7.06
CA LYS A 2 -15.94 -3.09 -7.71
C LYS A 2 -14.44 -3.15 -7.58
N ILE A 3 -13.71 -2.79 -8.63
CA ILE A 3 -12.25 -2.69 -8.63
C ILE A 3 -11.87 -1.22 -8.67
N ILE A 4 -11.17 -0.76 -7.66
CA ILE A 4 -10.69 0.62 -7.58
C ILE A 4 -9.31 0.67 -8.24
N TRP A 5 -9.17 1.49 -9.27
CA TRP A 5 -7.98 1.53 -10.11
C TRP A 5 -7.75 2.93 -10.69
N HIS A 6 -6.49 3.25 -11.04
CA HIS A 6 -6.17 4.48 -11.73
C HIS A 6 -4.99 4.27 -12.70
N PRO A 7 -5.05 4.75 -13.97
CA PRO A 7 -3.99 4.53 -14.96
C PRO A 7 -2.63 5.10 -14.52
N LYS A 8 -2.59 6.14 -13.70
CA LYS A 8 -1.34 6.69 -13.14
C LYS A 8 -0.48 5.66 -12.42
N CYS A 9 -1.05 4.55 -11.93
CA CYS A 9 -0.25 3.48 -11.32
C CYS A 9 0.68 2.77 -12.32
N LEU A 10 0.53 3.02 -13.62
CA LEU A 10 1.38 2.48 -14.68
C LEU A 10 2.48 3.45 -15.15
N GLU A 11 2.49 4.71 -14.68
CA GLU A 11 3.35 5.76 -15.20
C GLU A 11 4.78 5.73 -14.65
N TYR A 12 5.04 5.03 -13.56
CA TYR A 12 6.37 4.98 -12.95
C TYR A 12 6.94 3.55 -12.93
N GLY A 13 8.26 3.44 -12.94
CA GLY A 13 9.00 2.19 -12.88
C GLY A 13 10.46 2.38 -13.25
N ALA A 14 11.27 1.36 -12.97
CA ALA A 14 12.66 1.31 -13.38
C ALA A 14 12.93 0.00 -14.15
N PRO A 15 13.81 0.02 -15.16
CA PRO A 15 14.16 -1.19 -15.91
C PRO A 15 14.66 -2.31 -14.97
N GLY A 16 14.08 -3.50 -15.09
CA GLY A 16 14.46 -4.66 -14.29
C GLY A 16 13.96 -4.66 -12.84
N HIS A 17 13.25 -3.62 -12.41
CA HIS A 17 12.67 -3.59 -11.06
C HIS A 17 11.49 -4.56 -10.95
N PRO A 18 11.43 -5.42 -9.90
CA PRO A 18 10.38 -6.43 -9.77
C PRO A 18 8.99 -5.82 -9.55
N GLU A 19 8.91 -4.68 -8.86
CA GLU A 19 7.68 -3.89 -8.73
C GLU A 19 7.51 -3.02 -10.00
N SER A 20 6.86 -3.57 -11.03
CA SER A 20 6.76 -2.99 -12.36
C SER A 20 5.31 -2.71 -12.80
N PRO A 21 5.08 -1.75 -13.71
CA PRO A 21 3.76 -1.46 -14.28
C PRO A 21 3.09 -2.68 -14.92
N GLU A 22 3.87 -3.56 -15.55
CA GLU A 22 3.38 -4.73 -16.28
C GLU A 22 2.58 -5.69 -15.39
N ARG A 23 2.89 -5.76 -14.09
CA ARG A 23 2.14 -6.59 -13.13
C ARG A 23 0.66 -6.17 -13.09
N LEU A 24 0.40 -4.87 -12.96
CA LEU A 24 -0.96 -4.34 -12.88
C LEU A 24 -1.64 -4.25 -14.25
N LYS A 25 -0.90 -3.93 -15.29
CA LYS A 25 -1.43 -3.89 -16.66
C LYS A 25 -2.06 -5.23 -17.04
N ARG A 26 -1.33 -6.34 -16.83
CA ARG A 26 -1.86 -7.69 -17.09
C ARG A 26 -3.07 -8.04 -16.23
N ALA A 27 -3.04 -7.67 -14.95
CA ALA A 27 -4.18 -7.89 -14.05
C ALA A 27 -5.41 -7.07 -14.50
N TYR A 28 -5.20 -5.81 -14.87
CA TYR A 28 -6.26 -4.95 -15.39
C TYR A 28 -6.88 -5.52 -16.67
N GLU A 29 -6.06 -5.91 -17.64
CA GLU A 29 -6.52 -6.50 -18.92
C GLU A 29 -7.34 -7.78 -18.68
N PHE A 30 -6.83 -8.67 -17.82
CA PHE A 30 -7.53 -9.91 -17.47
C PHE A 30 -8.87 -9.64 -16.79
N LEU A 31 -8.90 -8.79 -15.76
CA LEU A 31 -10.13 -8.49 -15.02
C LEU A 31 -11.15 -7.72 -15.87
N SER A 32 -10.69 -6.84 -16.76
CA SER A 32 -11.56 -6.16 -17.73
C SER A 32 -12.22 -7.14 -18.68
N ALA A 33 -11.48 -8.12 -19.19
CA ALA A 33 -12.01 -9.16 -20.06
C ALA A 33 -13.04 -10.07 -19.35
N GLN A 34 -12.97 -10.17 -18.01
CA GLN A 34 -13.96 -10.89 -17.19
C GLN A 34 -15.20 -10.04 -16.86
N GLY A 35 -15.27 -8.79 -17.31
CA GLY A 35 -16.43 -7.91 -17.10
C GLY A 35 -16.52 -7.28 -15.70
N TYR A 36 -15.42 -7.20 -14.95
CA TYR A 36 -15.44 -6.49 -13.67
C TYR A 36 -15.64 -4.98 -13.86
N GLU A 37 -16.41 -4.37 -12.96
CA GLU A 37 -16.61 -2.92 -12.91
C GLU A 37 -15.39 -2.22 -12.31
N PHE A 38 -14.81 -1.29 -13.05
CA PHE A 38 -13.71 -0.45 -12.59
C PHE A 38 -14.22 0.92 -12.15
N VAL A 39 -13.74 1.39 -10.99
CA VAL A 39 -14.01 2.71 -10.43
C VAL A 39 -12.68 3.45 -10.32
N LEU A 40 -12.67 4.71 -10.75
CA LEU A 40 -11.46 5.53 -10.71
C LEU A 40 -11.07 5.84 -9.26
N ALA A 41 -9.80 5.62 -8.93
CA ALA A 41 -9.27 5.95 -7.62
C ALA A 41 -9.11 7.46 -7.45
N GLU A 42 -9.43 7.96 -6.26
CA GLU A 42 -9.13 9.31 -5.81
C GLU A 42 -7.97 9.27 -4.81
N PRO A 43 -7.07 10.26 -4.80
CA PRO A 43 -5.98 10.26 -3.84
C PRO A 43 -6.48 10.42 -2.40
N ALA A 44 -5.82 9.78 -1.46
CA ALA A 44 -6.04 10.04 -0.04
C ALA A 44 -5.65 11.48 0.30
N ALA A 45 -6.44 12.14 1.13
CA ALA A 45 -6.08 13.43 1.70
C ALA A 45 -4.90 13.27 2.67
N GLU A 46 -4.12 14.33 2.88
CA GLU A 46 -2.99 14.28 3.82
C GLU A 46 -3.43 13.91 5.24
N GLU A 47 -4.61 14.37 5.65
CA GLU A 47 -5.22 14.00 6.94
C GLU A 47 -5.43 12.49 7.08
N ASP A 48 -5.77 11.80 6.00
CA ASP A 48 -5.91 10.35 6.01
C ASP A 48 -4.55 9.66 6.06
N LEU A 49 -3.54 10.17 5.35
CA LEU A 49 -2.16 9.66 5.42
C LEU A 49 -1.60 9.78 6.85
N LEU A 50 -1.88 10.89 7.52
CA LEU A 50 -1.44 11.18 8.90
C LEU A 50 -2.07 10.25 9.96
N ARG A 51 -3.13 9.50 9.63
CA ARG A 51 -3.69 8.49 10.53
C ARG A 51 -2.72 7.33 10.80
N ALA A 52 -1.83 7.03 9.86
CA ALA A 52 -0.86 5.93 9.97
C ALA A 52 0.59 6.41 10.00
N HIS A 53 0.88 7.59 9.45
CA HIS A 53 2.22 8.14 9.32
C HIS A 53 2.40 9.46 10.07
N SER A 54 3.65 9.86 10.32
CA SER A 54 3.97 11.17 10.88
C SER A 54 4.05 12.24 9.78
N GLU A 55 3.89 13.51 10.17
CA GLU A 55 4.11 14.66 9.28
C GLU A 55 5.50 14.63 8.65
N ARG A 56 6.52 14.28 9.43
CA ARG A 56 7.89 14.13 8.95
C ARG A 56 7.98 13.11 7.82
N HIS A 57 7.32 11.96 7.95
CA HIS A 57 7.33 10.91 6.93
C HIS A 57 6.67 11.40 5.63
N LEU A 58 5.53 12.09 5.73
CA LEU A 58 4.87 12.69 4.57
C LEU A 58 5.81 13.65 3.85
N GLU A 59 6.43 14.57 4.59
CA GLU A 59 7.38 15.53 4.03
C GLU A 59 8.61 14.86 3.42
N ASP A 60 9.11 13.79 4.01
CA ASP A 60 10.24 13.04 3.49
C ASP A 60 9.89 12.32 2.18
N VAL A 61 8.68 11.77 2.03
CA VAL A 61 8.21 11.18 0.78
C VAL A 61 7.98 12.26 -0.28
N LYS A 62 7.33 13.39 0.06
CA LYS A 62 7.13 14.53 -0.85
C LYS A 62 8.45 15.08 -1.42
N LYS A 63 9.47 15.19 -0.57
CA LYS A 63 10.76 15.79 -0.90
C LYS A 63 11.81 14.76 -1.30
N LEU A 64 11.43 13.49 -1.45
CA LEU A 64 12.33 12.37 -1.79
C LEU A 64 13.52 12.24 -0.81
N ARG A 65 13.31 12.53 0.48
CA ARG A 65 14.34 12.51 1.54
C ARG A 65 14.35 11.23 2.33
N PHE A 66 13.95 10.13 1.76
CA PHE A 66 14.04 8.77 2.33
C PHE A 66 15.15 7.98 1.66
N TYR A 67 15.56 6.88 2.29
CA TYR A 67 16.46 5.91 1.70
C TYR A 67 15.98 4.49 2.01
N ASP A 68 15.78 3.73 0.97
CA ASP A 68 15.59 2.29 0.99
C ASP A 68 16.12 1.74 -0.34
N PRO A 69 16.97 0.68 -0.34
CA PRO A 69 17.58 0.19 -1.58
C PRO A 69 16.57 -0.33 -2.58
N ASP A 70 15.42 -0.82 -2.09
CA ASP A 70 14.37 -1.42 -2.92
C ASP A 70 13.25 -0.43 -3.31
N SER A 71 13.28 0.79 -2.76
CA SER A 71 12.24 1.81 -3.02
C SER A 71 12.84 3.04 -3.72
N PRO A 72 12.91 3.05 -5.06
CA PRO A 72 13.50 4.16 -5.80
C PRO A 72 12.78 5.48 -5.59
N ARG A 73 13.52 6.59 -5.68
CA ARG A 73 13.00 7.95 -5.56
C ARG A 73 12.40 8.42 -6.90
N TYR A 74 11.27 7.85 -7.27
CA TYR A 74 10.60 8.26 -8.50
C TYR A 74 10.07 9.71 -8.38
N PRO A 75 10.18 10.52 -9.44
CA PRO A 75 9.43 11.78 -9.52
C PRO A 75 7.93 11.53 -9.26
N ASN A 76 7.29 12.42 -8.50
CA ASN A 76 5.86 12.35 -8.19
C ASN A 76 5.42 11.08 -7.41
N ILE A 77 6.34 10.35 -6.79
CA ILE A 77 5.97 9.12 -6.05
C ILE A 77 4.95 9.38 -4.93
N PHE A 78 4.96 10.56 -4.34
CA PHE A 78 3.96 10.97 -3.36
C PHE A 78 2.54 10.90 -3.93
N GLU A 79 2.32 11.39 -5.16
CA GLU A 79 1.00 11.36 -5.81
C GLU A 79 0.54 9.92 -6.09
N TYR A 80 1.42 9.06 -6.58
CA TYR A 80 1.11 7.66 -6.84
C TYR A 80 0.82 6.90 -5.55
N ALA A 81 1.57 7.15 -4.49
CA ALA A 81 1.36 6.53 -3.19
C ALA A 81 0.06 7.04 -2.53
N ALA A 82 -0.26 8.32 -2.65
CA ALA A 82 -1.53 8.87 -2.17
C ALA A 82 -2.75 8.29 -2.93
N LEU A 83 -2.63 8.09 -4.25
CA LEU A 83 -3.66 7.39 -5.04
C LEU A 83 -3.84 5.94 -4.58
N SER A 84 -2.76 5.22 -4.30
CA SER A 84 -2.83 3.84 -3.83
C SER A 84 -3.50 3.74 -2.45
N ALA A 85 -3.17 4.65 -1.54
CA ALA A 85 -3.80 4.75 -0.22
C ALA A 85 -5.29 5.12 -0.33
N GLY A 86 -5.63 6.07 -1.19
CA GLY A 86 -7.02 6.47 -1.45
C GLY A 86 -7.86 5.34 -2.04
N ALA A 87 -7.28 4.57 -2.96
CA ALA A 87 -7.93 3.38 -3.49
C ALA A 87 -8.23 2.33 -2.41
N ALA A 88 -7.33 2.13 -1.45
CA ALA A 88 -7.57 1.23 -0.32
C ALA A 88 -8.73 1.72 0.57
N ILE A 89 -8.82 3.02 0.85
CA ILE A 89 -9.94 3.62 1.58
C ILE A 89 -11.26 3.43 0.80
N GLN A 90 -11.25 3.69 -0.51
CA GLN A 90 -12.44 3.52 -1.34
C GLN A 90 -12.88 2.06 -1.42
N ALA A 91 -11.93 1.12 -1.62
CA ALA A 91 -12.22 -0.31 -1.66
C ALA A 91 -12.87 -0.79 -0.36
N MET A 92 -12.39 -0.35 0.79
CA MET A 92 -12.99 -0.67 2.09
C MET A 92 -14.43 -0.14 2.19
N LYS A 93 -14.70 1.10 1.73
CA LYS A 93 -16.04 1.70 1.78
C LYS A 93 -17.09 0.95 0.95
N VAL A 94 -16.67 0.33 -0.16
CA VAL A 94 -17.58 -0.33 -1.11
C VAL A 94 -17.48 -1.86 -1.11
N ASN A 95 -16.75 -2.45 -0.17
CA ASN A 95 -16.40 -3.88 -0.15
C ASN A 95 -15.81 -4.33 -1.50
N GLY A 96 -14.90 -3.50 -2.03
CA GLY A 96 -14.26 -3.68 -3.32
C GLY A 96 -12.84 -4.21 -3.22
N PHE A 97 -12.11 -4.09 -4.32
CA PHE A 97 -10.72 -4.49 -4.45
C PHE A 97 -9.89 -3.32 -4.99
N ALA A 98 -8.81 -2.95 -4.33
CA ALA A 98 -7.88 -1.93 -4.81
C ALA A 98 -6.79 -2.58 -5.67
N LEU A 99 -6.81 -2.33 -6.97
CA LEU A 99 -5.79 -2.78 -7.92
C LEU A 99 -4.83 -1.63 -8.20
N MET A 100 -3.90 -1.37 -7.29
CA MET A 100 -3.05 -0.19 -7.31
C MET A 100 -1.57 -0.51 -7.03
N ARG A 101 -0.71 0.42 -7.40
CA ARG A 101 0.70 0.55 -7.06
C ARG A 101 0.96 1.98 -6.55
N PRO A 102 1.92 2.18 -5.63
CA PRO A 102 2.81 1.20 -4.97
C PRO A 102 2.09 0.35 -3.92
N PRO A 103 2.73 -0.78 -3.48
CA PRO A 103 2.27 -1.55 -2.32
C PRO A 103 2.45 -0.77 -1.02
N GLY A 104 2.09 -1.37 0.15
CA GLY A 104 2.07 -0.60 1.38
C GLY A 104 2.55 -1.30 2.65
N HIS A 105 2.54 -2.63 2.73
CA HIS A 105 2.64 -3.36 4.00
C HIS A 105 4.01 -3.29 4.70
N HIS A 106 5.08 -2.92 3.98
CA HIS A 106 6.41 -2.69 4.57
C HIS A 106 6.64 -1.26 5.07
N ALA A 107 5.81 -0.28 4.66
CA ALA A 107 5.92 1.08 5.15
C ALA A 107 5.49 1.15 6.62
N ALA A 108 6.41 1.54 7.51
CA ALA A 108 6.12 1.80 8.91
C ALA A 108 5.75 3.28 9.11
N ARG A 109 5.46 3.68 10.35
CA ARG A 109 5.02 5.05 10.67
C ARG A 109 5.96 6.13 10.12
N GLU A 110 7.28 5.88 10.11
CA GLU A 110 8.32 6.83 9.70
C GLU A 110 9.38 6.20 8.79
N ARG A 111 9.02 5.13 8.07
CA ARG A 111 9.98 4.41 7.24
C ARG A 111 9.34 3.96 5.92
N VAL A 112 10.02 4.29 4.82
CA VAL A 112 9.84 3.68 3.50
C VAL A 112 10.63 2.38 3.47
N ALA A 113 10.07 1.29 2.98
CA ALA A 113 10.77 0.01 2.82
C ALA A 113 10.06 -0.89 1.81
N GLY A 114 10.80 -1.76 1.13
CA GLY A 114 10.27 -2.86 0.31
C GLY A 114 9.22 -2.40 -0.70
N PHE A 115 9.50 -1.40 -1.50
CA PHE A 115 8.62 -0.79 -2.51
C PHE A 115 7.47 0.05 -1.94
N CYS A 116 7.31 0.12 -0.60
CA CYS A 116 6.18 0.74 0.09
C CYS A 116 6.57 2.13 0.62
N TYR A 117 5.83 3.15 0.20
CA TYR A 117 6.03 4.54 0.62
C TYR A 117 5.04 4.96 1.70
N PHE A 118 3.78 4.57 1.56
CA PHE A 118 2.73 4.67 2.58
C PHE A 118 2.10 3.31 2.84
N ASN A 119 1.62 3.09 4.04
CA ASN A 119 0.94 1.84 4.39
C ASN A 119 -0.56 1.93 4.06
N ASN A 120 -0.91 1.53 2.85
CA ASN A 120 -2.25 1.68 2.30
C ASN A 120 -3.33 1.03 3.18
N ILE A 121 -3.09 -0.21 3.65
CA ILE A 121 -4.06 -0.93 4.48
C ILE A 121 -4.18 -0.29 5.88
N ALA A 122 -3.06 0.18 6.45
CA ALA A 122 -3.09 0.83 7.76
C ALA A 122 -3.87 2.14 7.71
N ILE A 123 -3.68 2.95 6.66
CA ILE A 123 -4.42 4.18 6.42
C ILE A 123 -5.92 3.88 6.30
N ALA A 124 -6.29 2.88 5.48
CA ALA A 124 -7.68 2.51 5.27
C ALA A 124 -8.34 2.00 6.56
N VAL A 125 -7.67 1.14 7.33
CA VAL A 125 -8.17 0.63 8.63
C VAL A 125 -8.35 1.77 9.62
N ARG A 126 -7.38 2.67 9.77
CA ARG A 126 -7.50 3.85 10.64
C ARG A 126 -8.64 4.79 10.19
N ALA A 127 -8.82 4.99 8.89
CA ALA A 127 -9.92 5.79 8.35
C ALA A 127 -11.30 5.17 8.61
N SER A 128 -11.38 3.84 8.71
CA SER A 128 -12.66 3.15 9.01
C SER A 128 -13.14 3.35 10.44
N GLY A 129 -12.24 3.50 11.40
CA GLY A 129 -12.53 3.53 12.83
C GLY A 129 -13.14 2.24 13.39
N LYS A 130 -13.10 1.14 12.63
CA LYS A 130 -13.74 -0.13 13.01
C LYS A 130 -12.72 -1.10 13.60
N LYS A 131 -13.20 -1.98 14.49
CA LYS A 131 -12.45 -3.16 14.93
C LYS A 131 -12.20 -4.06 13.72
N THR A 132 -10.94 -4.37 13.42
CA THR A 132 -10.54 -4.97 12.14
C THR A 132 -9.58 -6.13 12.34
N LEU A 133 -9.78 -7.21 11.57
CA LEU A 133 -8.78 -8.25 11.32
C LEU A 133 -8.16 -7.96 9.94
N ILE A 134 -6.84 -7.74 9.92
CA ILE A 134 -6.05 -7.68 8.69
C ILE A 134 -5.50 -9.08 8.44
N VAL A 135 -5.76 -9.63 7.26
CA VAL A 135 -5.16 -10.89 6.79
C VAL A 135 -4.23 -10.56 5.64
N ASP A 136 -2.93 -10.65 5.88
CA ASP A 136 -1.88 -10.41 4.90
C ASP A 136 -1.43 -11.76 4.31
N ILE A 137 -1.62 -11.92 3.01
CA ILE A 137 -1.27 -13.13 2.26
C ILE A 137 -0.12 -12.89 1.28
N ASP A 138 0.60 -11.78 1.43
CA ASP A 138 1.83 -11.55 0.68
C ASP A 138 2.88 -12.61 1.05
N GLY A 139 3.75 -12.95 0.10
CA GLY A 139 4.86 -13.88 0.34
C GLY A 139 5.89 -13.37 1.36
N HIS A 140 5.85 -12.08 1.68
CA HIS A 140 6.72 -11.41 2.65
C HIS A 140 5.94 -10.95 3.88
N HIS A 141 6.57 -11.00 5.05
CA HIS A 141 5.98 -10.46 6.27
C HIS A 141 5.77 -8.94 6.18
N GLY A 142 4.55 -8.46 6.37
CA GLY A 142 4.23 -7.03 6.38
C GLY A 142 4.65 -6.35 7.69
N ASP A 143 5.94 -6.22 7.89
CA ASP A 143 6.57 -5.69 9.12
C ASP A 143 6.15 -4.25 9.43
N GLY A 144 5.89 -3.45 8.41
CA GLY A 144 5.37 -2.09 8.57
C GLY A 144 3.95 -2.07 9.15
N THR A 145 3.06 -2.94 8.62
CA THR A 145 1.69 -3.07 9.13
C THR A 145 1.69 -3.56 10.58
N GLN A 146 2.48 -4.59 10.89
CA GLN A 146 2.65 -5.07 12.26
C GLN A 146 3.14 -3.96 13.19
N ALA A 147 4.15 -3.20 12.80
CA ALA A 147 4.71 -2.13 13.62
C ALA A 147 3.70 -0.99 13.92
N ILE A 148 2.82 -0.66 12.95
CA ILE A 148 1.80 0.38 13.12
C ILE A 148 0.71 -0.04 14.10
N PHE A 149 0.35 -1.34 14.13
CA PHE A 149 -0.76 -1.84 14.94
C PHE A 149 -0.32 -2.62 16.18
N LEU A 150 0.98 -2.76 16.43
CA LEU A 150 1.48 -3.48 17.61
C LEU A 150 0.92 -2.87 18.90
N GLY A 151 0.17 -3.68 19.66
CA GLY A 151 -0.47 -3.25 20.89
C GLY A 151 -1.81 -2.52 20.71
N ASP A 152 -2.31 -2.38 19.49
CA ASP A 152 -3.62 -1.78 19.24
C ASP A 152 -4.75 -2.79 19.50
N PRO A 153 -5.63 -2.58 20.51
CA PRO A 153 -6.70 -3.52 20.86
C PRO A 153 -7.83 -3.58 19.82
N GLN A 154 -7.86 -2.66 18.87
CA GLN A 154 -8.88 -2.61 17.82
C GLN A 154 -8.47 -3.34 16.54
N VAL A 155 -7.18 -3.71 16.41
CA VAL A 155 -6.68 -4.32 15.18
C VAL A 155 -5.91 -5.60 15.46
N MET A 156 -6.36 -6.69 14.85
CA MET A 156 -5.60 -7.94 14.79
C MET A 156 -4.90 -8.03 13.44
N TYR A 157 -3.63 -8.38 13.45
CA TYR A 157 -2.84 -8.61 12.24
C TYR A 157 -2.43 -10.08 12.15
N LEU A 158 -2.78 -10.74 11.06
CA LEU A 158 -2.40 -12.10 10.72
C LEU A 158 -1.65 -12.08 9.40
N SER A 159 -0.42 -12.59 9.37
CA SER A 159 0.38 -12.72 8.15
C SER A 159 0.72 -14.17 7.86
N LEU A 160 0.53 -14.58 6.61
CA LEU A 160 0.91 -15.89 6.07
C LEU A 160 2.05 -15.66 5.06
N HIS A 161 3.30 -15.83 5.48
CA HIS A 161 4.47 -15.47 4.69
C HIS A 161 5.56 -16.53 4.73
N SER A 162 6.50 -16.43 3.81
CA SER A 162 7.65 -17.32 3.72
C SER A 162 8.80 -16.84 4.62
N PHE A 163 9.29 -17.70 5.50
CA PHE A 163 10.42 -17.41 6.37
C PHE A 163 11.62 -18.31 5.99
N PRO A 164 12.89 -17.83 6.03
CA PRO A 164 13.39 -16.53 6.54
C PRO A 164 13.56 -15.44 5.47
N ASN A 165 12.71 -15.40 4.47
CA ASN A 165 12.77 -14.39 3.40
C ASN A 165 12.66 -12.95 3.92
N TYR A 166 12.84 -11.96 3.00
CA TYR A 166 12.68 -10.55 3.32
C TYR A 166 11.38 -10.29 4.09
N PRO A 167 11.33 -9.40 5.09
CA PRO A 167 12.44 -8.63 5.69
C PRO A 167 13.18 -9.38 6.82
N GLY A 168 13.01 -10.68 6.98
CA GLY A 168 13.64 -11.49 8.01
C GLY A 168 12.96 -11.40 9.40
N THR A 169 11.73 -10.90 9.44
CA THR A 169 10.89 -10.77 10.63
C THR A 169 9.66 -11.68 10.55
N GLY A 170 8.83 -11.70 11.60
CA GLY A 170 7.56 -12.45 11.57
C GLY A 170 7.65 -13.91 12.04
N LEU A 171 8.62 -14.24 12.89
CA LEU A 171 8.76 -15.58 13.48
C LEU A 171 7.67 -15.89 14.51
N ARG A 172 7.01 -14.88 15.06
CA ARG A 172 5.98 -15.00 16.12
C ARG A 172 4.98 -13.86 16.00
#